data_bea00da52f9c5853bf7219c35690ed57
#
_entry.id   bea00da52f9c5853bf7219c35690ed57
#
_cell.length_a   1.000
_cell.length_b   1.000
_cell.length_c   1.000
_cell.angle_alpha   90.00
_cell.angle_beta   90.00
_cell.angle_gamma   90.00
#
_symmetry.space_group_name_H-M   'P 1'
#
loop_
_entity.id
_entity.type
_entity.pdbx_description
1 polymer ?
#
loop_
_entity_poly.entity_id
_entity_poly.type
_entity_poly.pdbx_seq_one_letter_code
_entity_poly.pdbx_strand_id
1 'polypeptide(L)'
;MKAWYKLEKHHSQLFIMYSGELEVQAKRKAIAILQDEINRILNAGRVLSTLPKMLVNKDKAGIKVALEQIASIEEEVENLRRKITRDVADVGGLILNRENILNTAYTMDEIGGYITGIAFKLSNIKVSTIKTSHLDKDLTELIELVVDQIYKLNEIIRSLNVDSGKSIELAQETQKIERDIDTKYRIMTITVLNGITDTKELLLMKDVIEAIEEMADKCQEVSDSFILLALSLWFERRIIRK
;
A
#
# COMPACT_ATOMS: atom_id res chain seq x y z
N MET A 1 -26.27 29.75 -42.04
CA MET A 1 -24.87 29.42 -41.67
C MET A 1 -24.48 29.83 -40.25
N LYS A 2 -24.64 31.08 -39.79
CA LYS A 2 -24.24 31.53 -38.44
C LYS A 2 -25.00 30.86 -37.28
N ALA A 3 -26.24 30.44 -37.43
CA ALA A 3 -27.04 29.79 -36.38
C ALA A 3 -26.58 28.31 -36.14
N TRP A 4 -26.26 27.60 -37.21
CA TRP A 4 -25.73 26.21 -37.14
C TRP A 4 -24.38 26.15 -36.44
N TYR A 5 -23.48 27.08 -36.74
CA TYR A 5 -22.15 27.16 -36.09
C TYR A 5 -22.23 27.48 -34.59
N LYS A 6 -23.24 28.27 -34.17
CA LYS A 6 -23.51 28.55 -32.75
C LYS A 6 -24.04 27.33 -31.99
N LEU A 7 -24.93 26.54 -32.62
CA LEU A 7 -25.48 25.31 -32.06
C LEU A 7 -24.39 24.22 -31.89
N GLU A 8 -23.56 24.02 -32.89
CA GLU A 8 -22.42 23.08 -32.85
C GLU A 8 -21.41 23.44 -31.75
N LYS A 9 -21.08 24.73 -31.62
CA LYS A 9 -20.19 25.23 -30.58
C LYS A 9 -20.78 25.06 -29.18
N HIS A 10 -22.11 25.24 -29.05
CA HIS A 10 -22.79 25.05 -27.77
C HIS A 10 -22.90 23.58 -27.37
N HIS A 11 -23.15 22.67 -28.33
CA HIS A 11 -23.14 21.24 -28.10
C HIS A 11 -21.72 20.71 -27.75
N SER A 12 -20.69 21.18 -28.42
CA SER A 12 -19.30 20.84 -28.12
C SER A 12 -18.87 21.31 -26.72
N GLN A 13 -19.28 22.53 -26.32
CA GLN A 13 -19.00 23.05 -24.97
C GLN A 13 -19.74 22.26 -23.86
N LEU A 14 -21.01 21.91 -24.08
CA LEU A 14 -21.78 21.07 -23.17
C LEU A 14 -21.16 19.67 -23.05
N PHE A 15 -20.77 19.06 -24.16
CA PHE A 15 -20.14 17.74 -24.17
C PHE A 15 -18.79 17.74 -23.40
N ILE A 16 -17.96 18.77 -23.61
CA ILE A 16 -16.68 18.93 -22.89
C ILE A 16 -16.92 19.16 -21.40
N MET A 17 -17.93 19.92 -21.02
CA MET A 17 -18.29 20.19 -19.63
C MET A 17 -18.81 18.91 -18.93
N TYR A 18 -19.69 18.14 -19.58
CA TYR A 18 -20.21 16.88 -19.06
C TYR A 18 -19.12 15.79 -18.94
N SER A 19 -18.22 15.70 -19.93
CA SER A 19 -17.12 14.74 -19.87
C SER A 19 -16.13 15.08 -18.74
N GLY A 20 -15.86 16.36 -18.50
CA GLY A 20 -15.00 16.79 -17.39
C GLY A 20 -15.59 16.49 -16.00
N GLU A 21 -16.90 16.68 -15.82
CA GLU A 21 -17.57 16.33 -14.55
C GLU A 21 -17.56 14.83 -14.28
N LEU A 22 -17.81 14.00 -15.30
CA LEU A 22 -17.75 12.55 -15.20
C LEU A 22 -16.34 12.06 -14.85
N GLU A 23 -15.30 12.65 -15.45
CA GLU A 23 -13.90 12.33 -15.13
C GLU A 23 -13.58 12.63 -13.67
N VAL A 24 -13.94 13.82 -13.18
CA VAL A 24 -13.71 14.23 -11.79
C VAL A 24 -14.41 13.29 -10.81
N GLN A 25 -15.66 12.92 -11.10
CA GLN A 25 -16.41 11.97 -10.24
C GLN A 25 -15.77 10.59 -10.24
N ALA A 26 -15.35 10.07 -11.40
CA ALA A 26 -14.72 8.78 -11.52
C ALA A 26 -13.37 8.73 -10.76
N LYS A 27 -12.54 9.78 -10.87
CA LYS A 27 -11.29 9.91 -10.12
C LYS A 27 -11.53 9.94 -8.61
N ARG A 28 -12.50 10.72 -8.14
CA ARG A 28 -12.85 10.76 -6.72
C ARG A 28 -13.29 9.40 -6.19
N LYS A 29 -14.10 8.67 -6.97
CA LYS A 29 -14.53 7.32 -6.62
C LYS A 29 -13.34 6.35 -6.55
N ALA A 30 -12.42 6.42 -7.53
CA ALA A 30 -11.20 5.61 -7.54
C ALA A 30 -10.32 5.91 -6.32
N ILE A 31 -10.06 7.17 -6.00
CA ILE A 31 -9.28 7.57 -4.81
C ILE A 31 -9.95 7.08 -3.52
N ALA A 32 -11.28 7.13 -3.42
CA ALA A 32 -12.00 6.60 -2.25
C ALA A 32 -11.81 5.08 -2.10
N ILE A 33 -11.81 4.32 -3.21
CA ILE A 33 -11.54 2.87 -3.18
C ILE A 33 -10.08 2.60 -2.76
N LEU A 34 -9.09 3.32 -3.32
CA LEU A 34 -7.69 3.21 -2.89
C LEU A 34 -7.52 3.54 -1.40
N GLN A 35 -8.28 4.51 -0.88
CA GLN A 35 -8.27 4.82 0.55
C GLN A 35 -8.84 3.69 1.41
N ASP A 36 -9.91 3.03 0.96
CA ASP A 36 -10.44 1.86 1.65
C ASP A 36 -9.44 0.71 1.62
N GLU A 37 -8.77 0.49 0.49
CA GLU A 37 -7.76 -0.55 0.29
C GLU A 37 -6.57 -0.36 1.25
N ILE A 38 -5.97 0.84 1.31
CA ILE A 38 -4.85 1.10 2.23
C ILE A 38 -5.26 0.99 3.71
N ASN A 39 -6.50 1.34 4.06
CA ASN A 39 -7.01 1.13 5.42
C ASN A 39 -7.07 -0.37 5.78
N ARG A 40 -7.46 -1.25 4.84
CA ARG A 40 -7.45 -2.71 5.05
C ARG A 40 -6.04 -3.23 5.22
N ILE A 41 -5.12 -2.82 4.35
CA ILE A 41 -3.70 -3.18 4.41
C ILE A 41 -3.09 -2.74 5.74
N LEU A 42 -3.37 -1.53 6.21
CA LEU A 42 -2.92 -1.03 7.52
C LEU A 42 -3.44 -1.89 8.67
N ASN A 43 -4.68 -2.34 8.60
CA ASN A 43 -5.26 -3.22 9.62
C ASN A 43 -4.57 -4.60 9.60
N ALA A 44 -4.32 -5.17 8.43
CA ALA A 44 -3.56 -6.42 8.29
C ALA A 44 -2.13 -6.29 8.85
N GLY A 45 -1.43 -5.18 8.54
CA GLY A 45 -0.10 -4.89 9.07
C GLY A 45 -0.08 -4.79 10.60
N ARG A 46 -1.09 -4.17 11.21
CA ARG A 46 -1.24 -4.14 12.68
C ARG A 46 -1.44 -5.52 13.28
N VAL A 47 -2.20 -6.39 12.64
CA VAL A 47 -2.33 -7.79 13.09
C VAL A 47 -0.99 -8.51 12.96
N LEU A 48 -0.28 -8.34 11.83
CA LEU A 48 1.06 -8.91 11.61
C LEU A 48 2.04 -8.51 12.72
N SER A 49 2.04 -7.24 13.15
CA SER A 49 2.96 -6.75 14.20
C SER A 49 2.78 -7.43 15.56
N THR A 50 1.65 -8.08 15.79
CA THR A 50 1.39 -8.83 17.04
C THR A 50 1.97 -10.25 17.03
N LEU A 51 2.26 -10.83 15.85
CA LEU A 51 2.67 -12.21 15.69
C LEU A 51 3.99 -12.56 16.38
N PRO A 52 5.07 -11.74 16.32
CA PRO A 52 6.32 -12.08 17.01
C PRO A 52 6.12 -12.32 18.52
N LYS A 53 5.31 -11.47 19.16
CA LYS A 53 4.97 -11.58 20.57
C LYS A 53 4.14 -12.82 20.88
N MET A 54 3.16 -13.14 20.03
CA MET A 54 2.33 -14.35 20.16
C MET A 54 3.19 -15.62 20.02
N LEU A 55 4.14 -15.63 19.08
CA LEU A 55 5.08 -16.73 18.89
C LEU A 55 5.96 -16.96 20.12
N VAL A 56 6.58 -15.90 20.67
CA VAL A 56 7.40 -15.97 21.89
C VAL A 56 6.59 -16.51 23.08
N ASN A 57 5.33 -16.11 23.19
CA ASN A 57 4.39 -16.55 24.24
C ASN A 57 3.78 -17.93 23.97
N LYS A 58 4.06 -18.55 22.82
CA LYS A 58 3.49 -19.85 22.39
C LYS A 58 1.94 -19.82 22.31
N ASP A 59 1.36 -18.67 22.01
CA ASP A 59 -0.10 -18.50 21.87
C ASP A 59 -0.58 -19.03 20.52
N LYS A 60 -0.73 -20.34 20.43
CA LYS A 60 -1.18 -21.01 19.18
C LYS A 60 -2.59 -20.60 18.77
N ALA A 61 -3.47 -20.34 19.73
CA ALA A 61 -4.85 -19.94 19.43
C ALA A 61 -4.89 -18.53 18.86
N GLY A 62 -4.16 -17.57 19.47
CA GLY A 62 -4.02 -16.21 18.97
C GLY A 62 -3.38 -16.17 17.60
N ILE A 63 -2.31 -16.94 17.36
CA ILE A 63 -1.67 -17.02 16.03
C ILE A 63 -2.67 -17.50 14.96
N LYS A 64 -3.44 -18.55 15.24
CA LYS A 64 -4.45 -19.07 14.30
C LYS A 64 -5.48 -17.99 13.94
N VAL A 65 -6.01 -17.30 14.96
CA VAL A 65 -6.99 -16.20 14.75
C VAL A 65 -6.36 -15.05 13.93
N ALA A 66 -5.12 -14.68 14.23
CA ALA A 66 -4.41 -13.63 13.49
C ALA A 66 -4.21 -14.01 12.00
N LEU A 67 -3.84 -15.26 11.71
CA LEU A 67 -3.69 -15.74 10.32
C LEU A 67 -5.03 -15.74 9.57
N GLU A 68 -6.12 -16.20 10.20
CA GLU A 68 -7.46 -16.18 9.62
C GLU A 68 -7.93 -14.74 9.36
N GLN A 69 -7.65 -13.81 10.27
CA GLN A 69 -7.97 -12.40 10.11
C GLN A 69 -7.19 -11.75 8.97
N ILE A 70 -5.88 -12.00 8.87
CA ILE A 70 -5.03 -11.49 7.77
C ILE A 70 -5.55 -12.00 6.43
N ALA A 71 -5.82 -13.31 6.31
CA ALA A 71 -6.34 -13.91 5.08
C ALA A 71 -7.70 -13.31 4.66
N SER A 72 -8.60 -13.06 5.62
CA SER A 72 -9.88 -12.40 5.35
C SER A 72 -9.69 -10.96 4.85
N ILE A 73 -8.72 -10.22 5.41
CA ILE A 73 -8.44 -8.85 4.97
C ILE A 73 -7.81 -8.86 3.56
N GLU A 74 -6.95 -9.81 3.24
CA GLU A 74 -6.36 -9.95 1.90
C GLU A 74 -7.47 -10.16 0.85
N GLU A 75 -8.46 -11.01 1.12
CA GLU A 75 -9.61 -11.19 0.23
C GLU A 75 -10.42 -9.89 0.05
N GLU A 76 -10.58 -9.08 1.10
CA GLU A 76 -11.23 -7.77 1.01
C GLU A 76 -10.42 -6.81 0.11
N VAL A 77 -9.08 -6.78 0.24
CA VAL A 77 -8.17 -5.97 -0.59
C VAL A 77 -8.29 -6.39 -2.06
N GLU A 78 -8.22 -7.68 -2.36
CA GLU A 78 -8.39 -8.21 -3.72
C GLU A 78 -9.75 -7.81 -4.32
N ASN A 79 -10.82 -7.84 -3.54
CA ASN A 79 -12.15 -7.41 -3.98
C ASN A 79 -12.21 -5.92 -4.29
N LEU A 80 -11.51 -5.06 -3.51
CA LEU A 80 -11.40 -3.63 -3.79
C LEU A 80 -10.59 -3.38 -5.07
N ARG A 81 -9.47 -4.07 -5.28
CA ARG A 81 -8.70 -4.02 -6.53
C ARG A 81 -9.54 -4.42 -7.75
N ARG A 82 -10.30 -5.50 -7.66
CA ARG A 82 -11.23 -5.93 -8.73
C ARG A 82 -12.32 -4.89 -8.99
N LYS A 83 -12.80 -4.22 -7.96
CA LYS A 83 -13.81 -3.17 -8.07
C LYS A 83 -13.25 -1.95 -8.79
N ILE A 84 -12.08 -1.45 -8.39
CA ILE A 84 -11.45 -0.29 -9.04
C ILE A 84 -11.13 -0.57 -10.51
N THR A 85 -10.68 -1.80 -10.82
CA THR A 85 -10.41 -2.21 -12.21
C THR A 85 -11.66 -2.14 -13.08
N ARG A 86 -12.81 -2.60 -12.58
CA ARG A 86 -14.10 -2.51 -13.29
C ARG A 86 -14.57 -1.06 -13.42
N ASP A 87 -14.54 -0.29 -12.33
CA ASP A 87 -14.99 1.10 -12.31
C ASP A 87 -14.17 1.98 -13.29
N VAL A 88 -12.87 1.75 -13.39
CA VAL A 88 -11.97 2.45 -14.33
C VAL A 88 -12.22 2.00 -15.78
N ALA A 89 -12.49 0.70 -16.00
CA ALA A 89 -12.80 0.18 -17.33
C ALA A 89 -14.14 0.74 -17.86
N ASP A 90 -15.16 0.84 -17.00
CA ASP A 90 -16.50 1.35 -17.37
C ASP A 90 -16.48 2.82 -17.83
N VAL A 91 -15.60 3.64 -17.23
CA VAL A 91 -15.44 5.05 -17.60
C VAL A 91 -14.56 5.21 -18.86
N GLY A 92 -13.76 4.21 -19.18
CA GLY A 92 -12.95 4.13 -20.39
C GLY A 92 -11.88 5.22 -20.48
N GLY A 93 -11.73 5.82 -21.70
CA GLY A 93 -10.71 6.83 -22.00
C GLY A 93 -10.92 8.21 -21.36
N LEU A 94 -11.98 8.41 -20.57
CA LEU A 94 -12.27 9.70 -19.94
C LEU A 94 -11.38 9.99 -18.71
N ILE A 95 -10.79 8.96 -18.09
CA ILE A 95 -9.91 9.17 -16.94
C ILE A 95 -8.46 9.37 -17.44
N LEU A 96 -7.95 10.59 -17.28
CA LEU A 96 -6.52 10.87 -17.42
C LEU A 96 -5.77 10.14 -16.28
N ASN A 97 -4.62 9.54 -16.61
CA ASN A 97 -3.78 8.76 -15.67
C ASN A 97 -4.45 7.50 -15.08
N ARG A 98 -5.44 6.91 -15.80
CA ARG A 98 -6.07 5.63 -15.41
C ARG A 98 -5.06 4.52 -15.11
N GLU A 99 -3.97 4.46 -15.87
CA GLU A 99 -2.91 3.46 -15.69
C GLU A 99 -2.23 3.61 -14.32
N ASN A 100 -1.98 4.85 -13.89
CA ASN A 100 -1.40 5.11 -12.58
C ASN A 100 -2.34 4.67 -11.44
N ILE A 101 -3.64 4.93 -11.57
CA ILE A 101 -4.65 4.48 -10.59
C ILE A 101 -4.68 2.95 -10.51
N LEU A 102 -4.68 2.26 -11.67
CA LEU A 102 -4.69 0.80 -11.71
C LEU A 102 -3.40 0.21 -11.15
N ASN A 103 -2.24 0.74 -11.57
CA ASN A 103 -0.94 0.28 -11.05
C ASN A 103 -0.85 0.47 -9.54
N THR A 104 -1.32 1.60 -9.02
CA THR A 104 -1.38 1.84 -7.57
C THR A 104 -2.20 0.76 -6.86
N ALA A 105 -3.40 0.42 -7.35
CA ALA A 105 -4.23 -0.61 -6.76
C ALA A 105 -3.57 -2.00 -6.84
N TYR A 106 -2.90 -2.33 -7.94
CA TYR A 106 -2.16 -3.59 -8.07
C TYR A 106 -0.97 -3.68 -7.09
N THR A 107 -0.17 -2.62 -6.96
CA THR A 107 0.95 -2.59 -6.01
C THR A 107 0.46 -2.67 -4.56
N MET A 108 -0.68 -2.06 -4.25
CA MET A 108 -1.30 -2.16 -2.93
C MET A 108 -1.79 -3.59 -2.63
N ASP A 109 -2.39 -4.28 -3.58
CA ASP A 109 -2.77 -5.70 -3.49
C ASP A 109 -1.54 -6.59 -3.21
N GLU A 110 -0.39 -6.32 -3.86
CA GLU A 110 0.88 -7.00 -3.59
C GLU A 110 1.34 -6.84 -2.13
N ILE A 111 1.18 -5.65 -1.53
CA ILE A 111 1.49 -5.43 -0.10
C ILE A 111 0.63 -6.34 0.79
N GLY A 112 -0.67 -6.50 0.46
CA GLY A 112 -1.56 -7.45 1.14
C GLY A 112 -1.03 -8.88 1.08
N GLY A 113 -0.61 -9.32 -0.10
CA GLY A 113 0.00 -10.64 -0.32
C GLY A 113 1.31 -10.84 0.46
N TYR A 114 2.17 -9.82 0.55
CA TYR A 114 3.37 -9.87 1.40
C TYR A 114 3.02 -10.06 2.87
N ILE A 115 2.03 -9.32 3.40
CA ILE A 115 1.58 -9.46 4.80
C ILE A 115 1.15 -10.90 5.10
N THR A 116 0.35 -11.51 4.22
CA THR A 116 -0.11 -12.89 4.35
C THR A 116 1.04 -13.89 4.27
N GLY A 117 1.95 -13.70 3.30
CA GLY A 117 3.13 -14.54 3.13
C GLY A 117 4.09 -14.49 4.32
N ILE A 118 4.34 -13.30 4.86
CA ILE A 118 5.16 -13.10 6.06
C ILE A 118 4.51 -13.75 7.27
N ALA A 119 3.21 -13.53 7.50
CA ALA A 119 2.48 -14.12 8.61
C ALA A 119 2.52 -15.65 8.59
N PHE A 120 2.29 -16.24 7.40
CA PHE A 120 2.40 -17.70 7.22
C PHE A 120 3.80 -18.22 7.53
N LYS A 121 4.85 -17.61 6.96
CA LYS A 121 6.24 -18.02 7.20
C LYS A 121 6.61 -17.90 8.69
N LEU A 122 6.28 -16.77 9.33
CA LEU A 122 6.52 -16.53 10.76
C LEU A 122 5.88 -17.60 11.64
N SER A 123 4.63 -18.00 11.34
CA SER A 123 3.92 -19.01 12.13
C SER A 123 4.59 -20.39 12.10
N ASN A 124 5.49 -20.63 11.15
CA ASN A 124 6.23 -21.87 10.97
C ASN A 124 7.67 -21.85 11.54
N ILE A 125 8.13 -20.71 12.07
CA ILE A 125 9.45 -20.58 12.71
C ILE A 125 9.40 -21.12 14.14
N LYS A 126 10.46 -21.82 14.56
CA LYS A 126 10.58 -22.28 15.95
C LYS A 126 10.79 -21.10 16.89
N VAL A 127 10.14 -21.15 18.06
CA VAL A 127 10.32 -20.12 19.11
C VAL A 127 11.77 -19.98 19.56
N SER A 128 12.54 -21.08 19.58
CA SER A 128 13.97 -21.05 19.88
C SER A 128 14.76 -20.18 18.91
N THR A 129 14.43 -20.24 17.63
CA THR A 129 15.06 -19.46 16.57
C THR A 129 14.81 -17.96 16.77
N ILE A 130 13.56 -17.58 17.04
CA ILE A 130 13.18 -16.18 17.27
C ILE A 130 13.89 -15.59 18.51
N LYS A 131 14.07 -16.40 19.57
CA LYS A 131 14.77 -15.96 20.78
C LYS A 131 16.29 -15.87 20.65
N THR A 132 16.86 -16.45 19.59
CA THR A 132 18.30 -16.40 19.34
C THR A 132 18.71 -14.97 18.97
N SER A 133 19.76 -14.46 19.62
CA SER A 133 20.36 -13.15 19.31
C SER A 133 19.37 -11.96 19.31
N HIS A 134 18.33 -12.03 20.15
CA HIS A 134 17.28 -10.99 20.28
C HIS A 134 16.46 -10.71 19.01
N LEU A 135 16.40 -11.67 18.08
CA LEU A 135 15.64 -11.54 16.83
C LEU A 135 14.16 -11.23 17.04
N ASP A 136 13.57 -11.58 18.19
CA ASP A 136 12.21 -11.23 18.56
C ASP A 136 11.97 -9.73 18.59
N LYS A 137 12.91 -8.96 19.15
CA LYS A 137 12.84 -7.50 19.21
C LYS A 137 13.08 -6.88 17.84
N ASP A 138 14.16 -7.29 17.18
CA ASP A 138 14.54 -6.74 15.89
C ASP A 138 13.47 -6.98 14.84
N LEU A 139 12.84 -8.16 14.84
CA LEU A 139 11.75 -8.50 13.95
C LEU A 139 10.49 -7.65 14.23
N THR A 140 10.16 -7.46 15.52
CA THR A 140 9.05 -6.60 15.92
C THR A 140 9.28 -5.17 15.43
N GLU A 141 10.46 -4.60 15.67
CA GLU A 141 10.81 -3.24 15.22
C GLU A 141 10.79 -3.13 13.69
N LEU A 142 11.27 -4.14 12.95
CA LEU A 142 11.26 -4.12 11.49
C LEU A 142 9.81 -4.11 10.95
N ILE A 143 8.93 -4.93 11.52
CA ILE A 143 7.51 -4.97 11.16
C ILE A 143 6.82 -3.64 11.53
N GLU A 144 7.10 -3.07 12.70
CA GLU A 144 6.54 -1.79 13.13
C GLU A 144 6.94 -0.64 12.20
N LEU A 145 8.18 -0.61 11.70
CA LEU A 145 8.62 0.38 10.71
C LEU A 145 7.79 0.30 9.41
N VAL A 146 7.52 -0.90 8.90
CA VAL A 146 6.69 -1.05 7.70
C VAL A 146 5.23 -0.68 7.98
N VAL A 147 4.70 -0.99 9.16
CA VAL A 147 3.35 -0.55 9.57
C VAL A 147 3.27 0.99 9.62
N ASP A 148 4.32 1.65 10.11
CA ASP A 148 4.41 3.11 10.09
C ASP A 148 4.48 3.66 8.66
N GLN A 149 5.21 2.98 7.77
CA GLN A 149 5.26 3.33 6.35
C GLN A 149 3.87 3.22 5.70
N ILE A 150 3.13 2.14 5.93
CA ILE A 150 1.75 1.96 5.46
C ILE A 150 0.82 3.04 6.06
N TYR A 151 1.00 3.40 7.34
CA TYR A 151 0.27 4.48 7.95
C TYR A 151 0.53 5.83 7.24
N LYS A 152 1.77 6.12 6.85
CA LYS A 152 2.11 7.31 6.06
C LYS A 152 1.45 7.30 4.69
N LEU A 153 1.36 6.16 4.00
CA LEU A 153 0.60 6.04 2.76
C LEU A 153 -0.87 6.42 2.95
N ASN A 154 -1.48 5.99 4.06
CA ASN A 154 -2.85 6.37 4.39
C ASN A 154 -3.01 7.88 4.65
N GLU A 155 -2.01 8.53 5.26
CA GLU A 155 -2.00 9.99 5.41
C GLU A 155 -1.85 10.71 4.05
N ILE A 156 -0.98 10.21 3.16
CA ILE A 156 -0.78 10.78 1.82
C ILE A 156 -2.09 10.77 1.04
N ILE A 157 -2.76 9.62 0.93
CA ILE A 157 -4.00 9.52 0.14
C ILE A 157 -5.11 10.42 0.70
N ARG A 158 -5.22 10.59 2.01
CA ARG A 158 -6.15 11.52 2.64
C ARG A 158 -5.85 12.97 2.29
N SER A 159 -4.58 13.32 2.16
CA SER A 159 -4.15 14.69 1.84
C SER A 159 -4.29 15.04 0.36
N LEU A 160 -4.39 14.07 -0.57
CA LEU A 160 -4.45 14.29 -2.02
C LEU A 160 -5.51 15.32 -2.45
N ASN A 161 -6.67 15.28 -1.81
CA ASN A 161 -7.79 16.15 -2.14
C ASN A 161 -7.75 17.52 -1.44
N VAL A 162 -6.90 17.69 -0.42
CA VAL A 162 -6.88 18.89 0.45
C VAL A 162 -5.64 19.73 0.17
N ASP A 163 -4.45 19.12 0.24
CA ASP A 163 -3.17 19.82 0.16
C ASP A 163 -2.11 18.92 -0.48
N SER A 164 -1.83 19.19 -1.75
CA SER A 164 -0.80 18.46 -2.50
C SER A 164 0.62 18.72 -2.01
N GLY A 165 0.90 19.87 -1.38
CA GLY A 165 2.20 20.15 -0.76
C GLY A 165 2.46 19.21 0.41
N LYS A 166 1.46 19.02 1.28
CA LYS A 166 1.53 18.08 2.40
C LYS A 166 1.71 16.63 1.93
N SER A 167 1.08 16.25 0.81
CA SER A 167 1.27 14.91 0.23
C SER A 167 2.74 14.64 -0.13
N ILE A 168 3.43 15.64 -0.68
CA ILE A 168 4.86 15.54 -1.04
C ILE A 168 5.74 15.44 0.22
N GLU A 169 5.45 16.22 1.26
CA GLU A 169 6.19 16.15 2.54
C GLU A 169 6.06 14.77 3.18
N LEU A 170 4.84 14.22 3.25
CA LEU A 170 4.57 12.89 3.77
C LEU A 170 5.27 11.78 2.97
N ALA A 171 5.36 11.93 1.65
CA ALA A 171 6.10 10.99 0.80
C ALA A 171 7.62 11.03 1.08
N GLN A 172 8.18 12.19 1.42
CA GLN A 172 9.58 12.28 1.86
C GLN A 172 9.80 11.59 3.23
N GLU A 173 8.80 11.63 4.12
CA GLU A 173 8.85 10.87 5.38
C GLU A 173 8.81 9.37 5.11
N THR A 174 7.98 8.89 4.18
CA THR A 174 7.93 7.49 3.75
C THR A 174 9.30 7.00 3.26
N GLN A 175 9.98 7.80 2.46
CA GLN A 175 11.33 7.47 1.96
C GLN A 175 12.39 7.40 3.07
N LYS A 176 12.23 8.14 4.17
CA LYS A 176 13.14 8.02 5.32
C LYS A 176 12.92 6.69 6.05
N ILE A 177 11.65 6.33 6.25
CA ILE A 177 11.30 5.05 6.89
C ILE A 177 11.83 3.87 6.08
N GLU A 178 11.73 3.91 4.74
CA GLU A 178 12.28 2.88 3.85
C GLU A 178 13.80 2.71 4.06
N ARG A 179 14.58 3.80 4.13
CA ARG A 179 16.02 3.74 4.40
C ARG A 179 16.35 3.13 5.77
N ASP A 180 15.53 3.39 6.77
CA ASP A 180 15.69 2.82 8.10
C ASP A 180 15.41 1.30 8.08
N ILE A 181 14.37 0.88 7.33
CA ILE A 181 14.05 -0.54 7.08
C ILE A 181 15.21 -1.23 6.37
N ASP A 182 15.71 -0.66 5.28
CA ASP A 182 16.81 -1.17 4.48
C ASP A 182 18.10 -1.37 5.33
N THR A 183 18.40 -0.37 6.18
CA THR A 183 19.53 -0.45 7.11
C THR A 183 19.34 -1.58 8.13
N LYS A 184 18.15 -1.70 8.71
CA LYS A 184 17.82 -2.73 9.69
C LYS A 184 17.81 -4.13 9.06
N TYR A 185 17.26 -4.27 7.87
CA TYR A 185 17.28 -5.50 7.06
C TYR A 185 18.70 -6.02 6.85
N ARG A 186 19.64 -5.16 6.41
CA ARG A 186 21.05 -5.53 6.20
C ARG A 186 21.71 -6.05 7.49
N ILE A 187 21.48 -5.36 8.62
CA ILE A 187 22.00 -5.78 9.92
C ILE A 187 21.40 -7.12 10.33
N MET A 188 20.08 -7.27 10.24
CA MET A 188 19.39 -8.50 10.60
C MET A 188 19.80 -9.68 9.73
N THR A 189 20.02 -9.48 8.43
CA THR A 189 20.53 -10.52 7.52
C THR A 189 21.85 -11.11 8.04
N ILE A 190 22.81 -10.26 8.43
CA ILE A 190 24.09 -10.73 8.98
C ILE A 190 23.92 -11.43 10.33
N THR A 191 23.03 -10.91 11.18
CA THR A 191 22.71 -11.54 12.48
C THR A 191 22.11 -12.93 12.31
N VAL A 192 21.19 -13.10 11.37
CA VAL A 192 20.55 -14.38 11.05
C VAL A 192 21.56 -15.37 10.49
N LEU A 193 22.41 -14.96 9.54
CA LEU A 193 23.43 -15.79 8.91
C LEU A 193 24.48 -16.31 9.93
N ASN A 194 24.84 -15.52 10.93
CA ASN A 194 25.82 -15.89 11.95
C ASN A 194 25.20 -16.60 13.16
N GLY A 195 23.91 -16.37 13.44
CA GLY A 195 23.27 -16.85 14.69
C GLY A 195 22.47 -18.14 14.54
N ILE A 196 21.94 -18.44 13.33
CA ILE A 196 21.10 -19.62 13.12
C ILE A 196 21.87 -20.72 12.40
N THR A 197 22.03 -21.86 13.07
CA THR A 197 22.78 -23.02 12.56
C THR A 197 21.90 -24.06 11.85
N ASP A 198 20.61 -24.12 12.16
CA ASP A 198 19.64 -24.98 11.46
C ASP A 198 19.33 -24.37 10.11
N THR A 199 19.73 -25.03 9.02
CA THR A 199 19.57 -24.53 7.64
C THR A 199 18.11 -24.21 7.28
N LYS A 200 17.16 -25.03 7.74
CA LYS A 200 15.74 -24.80 7.47
C LYS A 200 15.23 -23.52 8.14
N GLU A 201 15.57 -23.34 9.40
CA GLU A 201 15.20 -22.15 10.18
C GLU A 201 15.91 -20.90 9.63
N LEU A 202 17.18 -21.03 9.22
CA LEU A 202 17.95 -19.97 8.58
C LEU A 202 17.27 -19.48 7.30
N LEU A 203 16.92 -20.39 6.39
CA LEU A 203 16.25 -20.04 5.14
C LEU A 203 14.90 -19.40 5.40
N LEU A 204 14.10 -19.96 6.31
CA LEU A 204 12.77 -19.44 6.62
C LEU A 204 12.84 -18.04 7.25
N MET A 205 13.78 -17.80 8.18
CA MET A 205 13.99 -16.48 8.77
C MET A 205 14.49 -15.47 7.74
N LYS A 206 15.46 -15.87 6.89
CA LYS A 206 15.95 -15.02 5.80
C LYS A 206 14.80 -14.61 4.87
N ASP A 207 13.97 -15.55 4.45
CA ASP A 207 12.81 -15.28 3.59
C ASP A 207 11.79 -14.35 4.24
N VAL A 208 11.66 -14.38 5.58
CA VAL A 208 10.77 -13.46 6.31
C VAL A 208 11.30 -12.04 6.27
N ILE A 209 12.58 -11.84 6.62
CA ILE A 209 13.16 -10.48 6.67
C ILE A 209 13.28 -9.88 5.26
N GLU A 210 13.58 -10.69 4.24
CA GLU A 210 13.60 -10.27 2.83
C GLU A 210 12.20 -9.85 2.36
N ALA A 211 11.16 -10.64 2.66
CA ALA A 211 9.78 -10.30 2.30
C ALA A 211 9.28 -9.02 3.01
N ILE A 212 9.79 -8.69 4.20
CA ILE A 212 9.45 -7.44 4.90
C ILE A 212 10.10 -6.25 4.18
N GLU A 213 11.32 -6.37 3.73
CA GLU A 213 12.01 -5.33 2.97
C GLU A 213 11.37 -5.14 1.59
N GLU A 214 11.10 -6.21 0.84
CA GLU A 214 10.37 -6.16 -0.44
C GLU A 214 8.98 -5.50 -0.28
N MET A 215 8.28 -5.76 0.84
CA MET A 215 7.02 -5.07 1.16
C MET A 215 7.22 -3.57 1.38
N ALA A 216 8.32 -3.16 2.01
CA ALA A 216 8.65 -1.74 2.21
C ALA A 216 8.95 -1.05 0.89
N ASP A 217 9.63 -1.70 -0.04
CA ASP A 217 9.85 -1.23 -1.41
C ASP A 217 8.52 -1.00 -2.14
N LYS A 218 7.56 -1.94 -2.00
CA LYS A 218 6.21 -1.77 -2.56
C LYS A 218 5.48 -0.58 -1.94
N CYS A 219 5.65 -0.33 -0.65
CA CYS A 219 5.11 0.88 -0.01
C CYS A 219 5.73 2.16 -0.61
N GLN A 220 7.02 2.16 -0.94
CA GLN A 220 7.66 3.30 -1.61
C GLN A 220 7.11 3.50 -3.04
N GLU A 221 6.92 2.43 -3.82
CA GLU A 221 6.29 2.51 -5.15
C GLU A 221 4.88 3.12 -5.09
N VAL A 222 4.07 2.74 -4.09
CA VAL A 222 2.73 3.33 -3.85
C VAL A 222 2.84 4.80 -3.48
N SER A 223 3.82 5.19 -2.63
CA SER A 223 4.08 6.59 -2.27
C SER A 223 4.37 7.44 -3.50
N ASP A 224 5.23 6.97 -4.39
CA ASP A 224 5.60 7.67 -5.63
C ASP A 224 4.40 7.79 -6.58
N SER A 225 3.57 6.75 -6.67
CA SER A 225 2.31 6.77 -7.42
C SER A 225 1.33 7.80 -6.86
N PHE A 226 1.23 7.95 -5.54
CA PHE A 226 0.40 8.98 -4.92
C PHE A 226 0.89 10.39 -5.20
N ILE A 227 2.21 10.63 -5.29
CA ILE A 227 2.77 11.93 -5.71
C ILE A 227 2.30 12.26 -7.13
N LEU A 228 2.38 11.30 -8.06
CA LEU A 228 1.92 11.49 -9.44
C LEU A 228 0.42 11.81 -9.49
N LEU A 229 -0.40 11.17 -8.67
CA LEU A 229 -1.82 11.48 -8.55
C LEU A 229 -2.05 12.89 -7.97
N ALA A 230 -1.28 13.29 -6.94
CA ALA A 230 -1.35 14.62 -6.34
C ALA A 230 -1.05 15.72 -7.36
N LEU A 231 0.01 15.56 -8.15
CA LEU A 231 0.40 16.50 -9.20
C LEU A 231 -0.67 16.60 -10.29
N SER A 232 -1.25 15.48 -10.72
CA SER A 232 -2.34 15.44 -11.69
C SER A 232 -3.56 16.24 -11.21
N LEU A 233 -4.00 16.01 -9.97
CA LEU A 233 -5.12 16.74 -9.36
C LEU A 233 -4.83 18.22 -9.19
N TRP A 234 -3.60 18.60 -8.90
CA TRP A 234 -3.19 20.01 -8.78
C TRP A 234 -3.25 20.73 -10.12
N PHE A 235 -2.77 20.12 -11.21
CA PHE A 235 -2.83 20.69 -12.55
C PHE A 235 -4.28 20.90 -13.01
N GLU A 236 -5.16 19.91 -12.81
CA GLU A 236 -6.58 20.00 -13.17
C GLU A 236 -7.29 21.16 -12.47
N ARG A 237 -7.08 21.31 -11.15
CA ARG A 237 -7.67 22.44 -10.39
C ARG A 237 -7.22 23.81 -10.90
N ARG A 238 -6.02 23.91 -11.43
CA ARG A 238 -5.45 25.16 -11.95
C ARG A 238 -6.01 25.50 -13.33
N ILE A 239 -6.37 24.51 -14.14
CA ILE A 239 -6.98 24.68 -15.46
C ILE A 239 -8.45 25.09 -15.32
N ILE A 240 -9.20 24.50 -14.41
CA ILE A 240 -10.63 24.78 -14.20
C ILE A 240 -10.87 26.18 -13.58
N ARG A 241 -9.90 26.74 -12.86
CA ARG A 241 -10.01 28.08 -12.25
C ARG A 241 -9.65 29.23 -13.18
N LYS A 242 -9.22 28.96 -14.41
CA LYS A 242 -9.01 29.95 -15.49
C LYS A 242 -10.16 29.94 -16.50
#